data_a1bc150e6c90f63bc7b5b8cf957b952f
#
_entry.id   a1bc150e6c90f63bc7b5b8cf957b952f
#
_cell.length_a   1.000
_cell.length_b   1.000
_cell.length_c   1.000
_cell.angle_alpha   90.00
_cell.angle_beta   90.00
_cell.angle_gamma   90.00
#
_symmetry.space_group_name_H-M   'P 1'
#
loop_
_entity.id
_entity.type
_entity.pdbx_description
1 polymer ?
#
loop_
_entity_poly.entity_id
_entity_poly.type
_entity_poly.pdbx_seq_one_letter_code
_entity_poly.pdbx_strand_id
1 'polypeptide(L)'
;MKSIVKGNNFALLIPVRRMEEGQMVAMPLAVCEEVHVRLVSAVRRFDLAFVIEDEGRLRAQVPATLPIGTYALEVCGKLLGTSWRSNEYEQIRIVDNNALADTVLSDVDDNEPSVEIDTQVVVYAAAPQLLPCGEWVKDKMYAVGSLVSHALCCWQAVEVTTSEPKKSSTSWVVLLNAEPLK
;
A
#
# COMPACT_ATOMS: atom_id res chain seq x y z
N MET A 1 7.07 -15.65 13.32
CA MET A 1 6.80 -16.67 12.27
C MET A 1 5.81 -17.67 12.85
N LYS A 2 4.70 -17.90 12.16
CA LYS A 2 3.65 -18.85 12.57
C LYS A 2 3.73 -20.11 11.73
N SER A 3 3.69 -21.29 12.34
CA SER A 3 3.80 -22.59 11.65
C SER A 3 2.45 -23.31 11.65
N ILE A 4 1.96 -23.67 10.47
CA ILE A 4 0.63 -24.24 10.24
C ILE A 4 0.77 -25.52 9.45
N VAL A 5 -0.05 -26.54 9.80
CA VAL A 5 -0.02 -27.84 9.12
C VAL A 5 -0.64 -27.72 7.73
N LYS A 6 0.04 -28.29 6.74
CA LYS A 6 -0.46 -28.44 5.38
C LYS A 6 -1.77 -29.22 5.33
N GLY A 7 -2.62 -28.87 4.39
CA GLY A 7 -3.89 -29.56 4.17
C GLY A 7 -5.08 -28.89 4.84
N ASN A 8 -4.87 -27.90 5.70
CA ASN A 8 -5.93 -27.09 6.27
C ASN A 8 -6.23 -25.87 5.38
N ASN A 9 -7.50 -25.62 5.11
CA ASN A 9 -7.95 -24.30 4.70
C ASN A 9 -7.98 -23.42 5.96
N PHE A 10 -7.51 -22.20 5.85
CA PHE A 10 -7.60 -21.22 6.93
C PHE A 10 -7.65 -19.81 6.39
N ALA A 11 -8.18 -18.91 7.19
CA ALA A 11 -8.17 -17.49 6.87
C ALA A 11 -7.03 -16.78 7.59
N LEU A 12 -6.41 -15.80 6.92
CA LEU A 12 -5.55 -14.81 7.53
C LEU A 12 -6.38 -13.58 7.87
N LEU A 13 -6.41 -13.21 9.13
CA LEU A 13 -6.96 -11.94 9.59
C LEU A 13 -5.81 -10.93 9.63
N ILE A 14 -5.90 -9.91 8.79
CA ILE A 14 -4.78 -9.00 8.52
C ILE A 14 -5.21 -7.58 8.86
N PRO A 15 -4.97 -7.08 10.09
CA PRO A 15 -5.11 -5.67 10.37
C PRO A 15 -4.02 -4.89 9.62
N VAL A 16 -4.46 -3.97 8.77
CA VAL A 16 -3.58 -3.11 7.97
C VAL A 16 -3.58 -1.72 8.57
N ARG A 17 -2.43 -1.28 9.05
CA ARG A 17 -2.25 0.01 9.74
C ARG A 17 -1.22 0.86 9.04
N ARG A 18 -1.37 2.18 9.11
CA ARG A 18 -0.40 3.15 8.62
C ARG A 18 0.01 4.11 9.73
N MET A 19 1.20 4.67 9.59
CA MET A 19 1.65 5.76 10.45
C MET A 19 1.06 7.08 9.93
N GLU A 20 0.36 7.81 10.77
CA GLU A 20 -0.17 9.14 10.49
C GLU A 20 0.07 10.02 11.70
N GLU A 21 0.76 11.14 11.51
CA GLU A 21 1.12 12.08 12.58
C GLU A 21 1.75 11.44 13.82
N GLY A 22 2.55 10.38 13.63
CA GLY A 22 3.21 9.65 14.72
C GLY A 22 2.33 8.63 15.44
N GLN A 23 1.10 8.39 14.97
CA GLN A 23 0.19 7.38 15.50
C GLN A 23 -0.12 6.30 14.48
N MET A 24 -0.33 5.07 14.96
CA MET A 24 -0.77 3.96 14.12
C MET A 24 -2.29 4.02 13.97
N VAL A 25 -2.75 4.29 12.76
CA VAL A 25 -4.18 4.35 12.41
C VAL A 25 -4.54 3.23 11.43
N ALA A 26 -5.81 2.83 11.42
CA ALA A 26 -6.31 1.87 10.45
C ALA A 26 -6.16 2.40 9.02
N MET A 27 -5.80 1.52 8.09
CA MET A 27 -5.75 1.87 6.67
C MET A 27 -7.17 1.95 6.11
N PRO A 28 -7.58 3.03 5.41
CA PRO A 28 -8.93 3.15 4.87
C PRO A 28 -9.07 2.29 3.60
N LEU A 29 -9.10 0.97 3.78
CA LEU A 29 -9.06 -0.02 2.69
C LEU A 29 -10.22 0.11 1.71
N ALA A 30 -11.39 0.59 2.16
CA ALA A 30 -12.58 0.76 1.31
C ALA A 30 -12.38 1.76 0.16
N VAL A 31 -11.45 2.71 0.31
CA VAL A 31 -11.11 3.71 -0.71
C VAL A 31 -9.76 3.44 -1.37
N CYS A 32 -9.14 2.31 -1.06
CA CYS A 32 -7.91 1.86 -1.73
C CYS A 32 -8.25 1.17 -3.05
N GLU A 33 -7.41 1.38 -4.04
CA GLU A 33 -7.46 0.76 -5.35
C GLU A 33 -6.36 -0.31 -5.48
N GLU A 34 -6.57 -1.28 -6.38
CA GLU A 34 -5.58 -2.30 -6.71
C GLU A 34 -4.99 -2.99 -5.46
N VAL A 35 -5.86 -3.29 -4.48
CA VAL A 35 -5.41 -4.02 -3.29
C VAL A 35 -5.09 -5.45 -3.66
N HIS A 36 -3.94 -5.94 -3.22
CA HIS A 36 -3.49 -7.31 -3.38
C HIS A 36 -2.99 -7.87 -2.06
N VAL A 37 -3.34 -9.11 -1.79
CA VAL A 37 -2.82 -9.90 -0.68
C VAL A 37 -2.08 -11.10 -1.25
N ARG A 38 -0.82 -11.30 -0.88
CA ARG A 38 0.05 -12.31 -1.47
C ARG A 38 0.87 -13.04 -0.42
N LEU A 39 1.09 -14.32 -0.68
CA LEU A 39 2.13 -15.09 -0.02
C LEU A 39 3.32 -15.25 -0.96
N VAL A 40 4.47 -14.79 -0.54
CA VAL A 40 5.70 -14.75 -1.36
C VAL A 40 6.75 -15.66 -0.75
N SER A 41 7.26 -16.59 -1.54
CA SER A 41 8.45 -17.39 -1.21
C SER A 41 9.61 -17.01 -2.13
N ALA A 42 10.79 -17.58 -1.91
CA ALA A 42 11.96 -17.32 -2.75
C ALA A 42 11.74 -17.64 -4.24
N VAL A 43 10.84 -18.56 -4.56
CA VAL A 43 10.63 -19.07 -5.93
C VAL A 43 9.22 -18.90 -6.47
N ARG A 44 8.25 -18.56 -5.62
CA ARG A 44 6.83 -18.50 -6.01
C ARG A 44 6.10 -17.38 -5.30
N ARG A 45 5.05 -16.88 -5.95
CA ARG A 45 4.12 -15.89 -5.45
C ARG A 45 2.70 -16.44 -5.63
N PHE A 46 1.87 -16.32 -4.58
CA PHE A 46 0.50 -16.77 -4.56
C PHE A 46 -0.39 -15.58 -4.22
N ASP A 47 -1.24 -15.17 -5.14
CA ASP A 47 -2.29 -14.18 -4.88
C ASP A 47 -3.42 -14.88 -4.10
N LEU A 48 -3.86 -14.27 -3.02
CA LEU A 48 -4.94 -14.78 -2.18
C LEU A 48 -6.24 -14.06 -2.49
N ALA A 49 -7.33 -14.80 -2.53
CA ALA A 49 -8.67 -14.21 -2.48
C ALA A 49 -8.87 -13.59 -1.08
N PHE A 50 -9.47 -12.42 -1.02
CA PHE A 50 -9.71 -11.71 0.24
C PHE A 50 -11.02 -10.92 0.21
N VAL A 51 -11.49 -10.57 1.39
CA VAL A 51 -12.57 -9.60 1.62
C VAL A 51 -12.09 -8.53 2.59
N ILE A 52 -12.63 -7.33 2.47
CA ILE A 52 -12.46 -6.28 3.46
C ILE A 52 -13.58 -6.46 4.48
N GLU A 53 -13.24 -6.76 5.74
CA GLU A 53 -14.21 -6.96 6.82
C GLU A 53 -14.62 -5.63 7.44
N ASP A 54 -13.61 -4.84 7.82
CA ASP A 54 -13.76 -3.57 8.52
C ASP A 54 -12.77 -2.53 7.98
N GLU A 55 -12.86 -1.30 8.51
CA GLU A 55 -11.85 -0.29 8.30
C GLU A 55 -10.48 -0.82 8.77
N GLY A 56 -9.57 -1.04 7.81
CA GLY A 56 -8.21 -1.49 8.08
C GLY A 56 -8.04 -2.99 8.33
N ARG A 57 -9.06 -3.85 8.15
CA ARG A 57 -8.93 -5.29 8.29
C ARG A 57 -9.27 -6.04 7.01
N LEU A 58 -8.40 -6.96 6.62
CA LEU A 58 -8.60 -7.90 5.53
C LEU A 58 -8.74 -9.33 6.08
N ARG A 59 -9.59 -10.11 5.44
CA ARG A 59 -9.65 -11.56 5.61
C ARG A 59 -9.26 -12.21 4.30
N ALA A 60 -8.14 -12.92 4.28
CA ALA A 60 -7.61 -13.58 3.09
C ALA A 60 -7.64 -15.11 3.24
N GLN A 61 -8.10 -15.77 2.20
CA GLN A 61 -8.23 -17.23 2.17
C GLN A 61 -6.92 -17.90 1.75
N VAL A 62 -6.41 -18.79 2.58
CA VAL A 62 -5.23 -19.61 2.24
C VAL A 62 -5.69 -21.01 1.88
N PRO A 63 -5.43 -21.45 0.63
CA PRO A 63 -5.89 -22.77 0.18
C PRO A 63 -5.07 -23.90 0.82
N ALA A 64 -5.73 -25.03 1.14
CA ALA A 64 -5.09 -26.24 1.65
C ALA A 64 -3.99 -26.80 0.73
N THR A 65 -4.02 -26.42 -0.54
CA THR A 65 -3.06 -26.85 -1.55
C THR A 65 -1.72 -26.11 -1.51
N LEU A 66 -1.57 -25.12 -0.62
CA LEU A 66 -0.32 -24.37 -0.49
C LEU A 66 0.84 -25.32 -0.18
N PRO A 67 1.94 -25.30 -0.96
CA PRO A 67 3.09 -26.18 -0.73
C PRO A 67 3.76 -25.93 0.62
N ILE A 68 4.43 -26.97 1.14
CA ILE A 68 5.31 -26.83 2.31
C ILE A 68 6.39 -25.80 2.02
N GLY A 69 6.65 -24.91 2.97
CA GLY A 69 7.63 -23.84 2.81
C GLY A 69 7.42 -22.66 3.73
N THR A 70 8.29 -21.69 3.63
CA THR A 70 8.18 -20.43 4.34
C THR A 70 7.75 -19.33 3.36
N TYR A 71 6.76 -18.56 3.75
CA TYR A 71 6.15 -17.51 2.98
C TYR A 71 6.14 -16.19 3.77
N ALA A 72 6.50 -15.11 3.09
CA ALA A 72 6.27 -13.77 3.59
C ALA A 72 4.88 -13.30 3.15
N LEU A 73 4.11 -12.67 4.04
CA LEU A 73 2.87 -11.99 3.70
C LEU A 73 3.20 -10.62 3.10
N GLU A 74 2.66 -10.34 1.93
CA GLU A 74 2.72 -9.03 1.27
C GLU A 74 1.30 -8.51 1.08
N VAL A 75 1.04 -7.29 1.56
CA VAL A 75 -0.18 -6.54 1.27
C VAL A 75 0.21 -5.24 0.58
N CYS A 76 -0.41 -4.93 -0.53
CA CYS A 76 -0.10 -3.70 -1.28
C CYS A 76 -1.34 -3.17 -1.98
N GLY A 77 -1.28 -1.91 -2.42
CA GLY A 77 -2.38 -1.25 -3.12
C GLY A 77 -2.04 0.19 -3.46
N LYS A 78 -3.07 0.97 -3.78
CA LYS A 78 -2.99 2.42 -4.01
C LYS A 78 -4.00 3.14 -3.12
N LEU A 79 -3.61 4.27 -2.56
CA LEU A 79 -4.48 5.20 -1.86
C LEU A 79 -4.33 6.58 -2.49
N LEU A 80 -5.41 7.10 -3.07
CA LEU A 80 -5.41 8.39 -3.78
C LEU A 80 -4.28 8.47 -4.84
N GLY A 81 -4.09 7.38 -5.61
CA GLY A 81 -3.05 7.27 -6.62
C GLY A 81 -1.64 7.00 -6.09
N THR A 82 -1.42 7.02 -4.77
CA THR A 82 -0.13 6.73 -4.15
C THR A 82 -0.02 5.25 -3.81
N SER A 83 1.01 4.58 -4.32
CA SER A 83 1.27 3.17 -4.02
C SER A 83 1.73 2.99 -2.58
N TRP A 84 1.28 1.93 -1.95
CA TRP A 84 1.69 1.51 -0.62
C TRP A 84 1.95 0.01 -0.57
N ARG A 85 2.74 -0.42 0.40
CA ARG A 85 3.08 -1.83 0.65
C ARG A 85 3.29 -2.06 2.12
N SER A 86 3.01 -3.27 2.60
CA SER A 86 3.38 -3.69 3.95
C SER A 86 4.90 -3.67 4.13
N ASN A 87 5.35 -3.12 5.27
CA ASN A 87 6.77 -2.92 5.58
C ASN A 87 7.39 -4.15 6.26
N GLU A 88 6.58 -4.85 7.03
CA GLU A 88 7.01 -6.04 7.76
C GLU A 88 6.41 -7.27 7.10
N TYR A 89 7.30 -8.18 6.74
CA TYR A 89 6.92 -9.48 6.20
C TYR A 89 6.80 -10.45 7.36
N GLU A 90 5.63 -10.54 7.98
CA GLU A 90 5.41 -11.64 8.90
C GLU A 90 5.46 -12.95 8.11
N GLN A 91 6.28 -13.88 8.58
CA GLN A 91 6.49 -15.15 7.92
C GLN A 91 5.51 -16.21 8.42
N ILE A 92 4.93 -16.91 7.46
CA ILE A 92 4.09 -18.10 7.69
C ILE A 92 4.87 -19.30 7.20
N ARG A 93 4.95 -20.34 8.00
CA ARG A 93 5.58 -21.60 7.64
C ARG A 93 4.53 -22.70 7.52
N ILE A 94 4.43 -23.29 6.34
CA ILE A 94 3.59 -24.46 6.11
C ILE A 94 4.45 -25.69 6.34
N VAL A 95 4.00 -26.57 7.26
CA VAL A 95 4.69 -27.79 7.67
C VAL A 95 3.81 -29.02 7.38
N ASP A 96 4.42 -30.19 7.29
CA ASP A 96 3.71 -31.43 6.96
C ASP A 96 3.26 -32.24 8.20
N ASN A 97 3.60 -31.77 9.39
CA ASN A 97 3.45 -32.54 10.60
C ASN A 97 3.04 -31.62 11.78
N ASN A 98 2.06 -32.08 12.58
CA ASN A 98 1.57 -31.35 13.75
C ASN A 98 2.65 -31.05 14.80
N ALA A 99 3.67 -31.93 14.92
CA ALA A 99 4.77 -31.73 15.87
C ALA A 99 5.64 -30.50 15.51
N LEU A 100 5.57 -30.01 14.26
CA LEU A 100 6.28 -28.83 13.79
C LEU A 100 5.42 -27.57 13.77
N ALA A 101 4.11 -27.71 14.03
CA ALA A 101 3.20 -26.58 14.08
C ALA A 101 3.22 -25.96 15.48
N ASP A 102 3.44 -24.65 15.54
CA ASP A 102 3.46 -23.85 16.76
C ASP A 102 2.23 -22.93 16.88
N THR A 103 1.38 -22.92 15.85
CA THR A 103 0.19 -22.08 15.79
C THR A 103 -1.07 -22.94 15.84
N VAL A 104 -1.87 -22.72 16.86
CA VAL A 104 -3.23 -23.27 16.93
C VAL A 104 -4.12 -22.35 16.10
N LEU A 105 -4.83 -22.94 15.13
CA LEU A 105 -5.85 -22.20 14.39
C LEU A 105 -7.03 -21.96 15.33
N SER A 106 -7.47 -20.72 15.42
CA SER A 106 -8.67 -20.35 16.16
C SER A 106 -9.88 -20.36 15.22
N ASP A 107 -10.99 -20.94 15.69
CA ASP A 107 -12.26 -20.77 15.00
C ASP A 107 -12.80 -19.35 15.26
N VAL A 108 -13.09 -18.64 14.20
CA VAL A 108 -13.86 -17.40 14.25
C VAL A 108 -15.31 -17.75 13.93
N ASP A 109 -16.25 -16.94 14.34
CA ASP A 109 -17.72 -17.16 14.38
C ASP A 109 -18.40 -17.95 13.23
N ASP A 110 -17.70 -18.25 12.15
CA ASP A 110 -18.20 -18.98 10.97
C ASP A 110 -17.61 -20.39 10.81
N ASN A 111 -17.06 -21.01 11.84
CA ASN A 111 -16.39 -22.33 11.79
C ASN A 111 -15.18 -22.42 10.84
N GLU A 112 -14.62 -21.31 10.43
CA GLU A 112 -13.41 -21.30 9.60
C GLU A 112 -12.18 -21.02 10.46
N PRO A 113 -11.20 -21.96 10.50
CA PRO A 113 -9.98 -21.73 11.25
C PRO A 113 -9.24 -20.50 10.71
N SER A 114 -8.80 -19.63 11.61
CA SER A 114 -8.14 -18.38 11.26
C SER A 114 -6.85 -18.13 12.03
N VAL A 115 -6.00 -17.31 11.46
CA VAL A 115 -4.74 -16.83 12.06
C VAL A 115 -4.66 -15.32 11.90
N GLU A 116 -4.49 -14.61 13.01
CA GLU A 116 -4.27 -13.18 12.97
C GLU A 116 -2.80 -12.85 12.70
N ILE A 117 -2.55 -11.96 11.74
CA ILE A 117 -1.22 -11.49 11.33
C ILE A 117 -1.23 -9.98 11.28
N ASP A 118 -0.55 -9.34 12.22
CA ASP A 118 -0.37 -7.91 12.23
C ASP A 118 0.50 -7.46 11.05
N THR A 119 0.04 -6.43 10.33
CA THR A 119 0.82 -5.81 9.26
C THR A 119 0.86 -4.30 9.44
N GLN A 120 2.05 -3.74 9.25
CA GLN A 120 2.25 -2.30 9.14
C GLN A 120 2.50 -1.95 7.68
N VAL A 121 1.82 -0.92 7.21
CA VAL A 121 2.00 -0.40 5.88
C VAL A 121 2.85 0.86 5.94
N VAL A 122 3.91 0.88 5.17
CA VAL A 122 4.57 2.13 4.80
C VAL A 122 3.92 2.63 3.53
N VAL A 123 3.20 3.74 3.66
CA VAL A 123 2.82 4.52 2.49
C VAL A 123 4.12 5.14 1.99
N TYR A 124 4.69 4.57 0.95
CA TYR A 124 5.67 5.29 0.18
C TYR A 124 4.90 6.43 -0.48
N ALA A 125 4.98 7.63 0.09
CA ALA A 125 4.73 8.80 -0.72
C ALA A 125 5.63 8.60 -1.94
N ALA A 126 5.04 8.26 -3.07
CA ALA A 126 5.78 8.27 -4.32
C ALA A 126 6.46 9.64 -4.33
N ALA A 127 7.79 9.65 -4.38
CA ALA A 127 8.49 10.91 -4.60
C ALA A 127 7.73 11.55 -5.76
N PRO A 128 7.21 12.78 -5.60
CA PRO A 128 6.30 13.35 -6.57
C PRO A 128 6.94 13.15 -7.92
N GLN A 129 6.33 12.31 -8.76
CA GLN A 129 6.88 12.08 -10.10
C GLN A 129 6.84 13.44 -10.76
N LEU A 130 8.03 14.02 -10.98
CA LEU A 130 8.14 15.27 -11.68
C LEU A 130 7.68 15.01 -13.11
N LEU A 131 6.49 15.48 -13.45
CA LEU A 131 5.86 15.30 -14.75
C LEU A 131 6.10 16.57 -15.60
N PRO A 132 7.08 16.55 -16.51
CA PRO A 132 7.31 17.70 -17.38
C PRO A 132 6.06 17.94 -18.26
N CYS A 133 5.43 19.10 -18.10
CA CYS A 133 4.20 19.45 -18.81
C CYS A 133 4.39 20.60 -19.84
N GLY A 134 5.61 21.14 -19.96
CA GLY A 134 5.93 22.26 -20.84
C GLY A 134 5.47 23.61 -20.27
N GLU A 135 5.02 24.52 -21.13
CA GLU A 135 4.46 25.79 -20.69
C GLU A 135 3.10 25.65 -20.05
N TRP A 136 2.82 26.48 -19.05
CA TRP A 136 1.51 26.52 -18.43
C TRP A 136 0.44 26.96 -19.46
N VAL A 137 -0.68 26.27 -19.47
CA VAL A 137 -1.81 26.54 -20.36
C VAL A 137 -3.05 26.82 -19.51
N LYS A 138 -3.72 27.93 -19.80
CA LYS A 138 -4.96 28.31 -19.12
C LYS A 138 -6.02 27.21 -19.23
N ASP A 139 -6.76 27.00 -18.14
CA ASP A 139 -7.88 26.03 -18.03
C ASP A 139 -7.46 24.55 -18.20
N LYS A 140 -6.18 24.23 -18.33
CA LYS A 140 -5.67 22.86 -18.29
C LYS A 140 -5.53 22.39 -16.84
N MET A 141 -5.97 21.17 -16.57
CA MET A 141 -5.78 20.53 -15.27
C MET A 141 -4.38 19.95 -15.14
N TYR A 142 -3.72 20.21 -14.02
CA TYR A 142 -2.40 19.72 -13.67
C TYR A 142 -2.48 18.83 -12.43
N ALA A 143 -1.91 17.65 -12.52
CA ALA A 143 -1.79 16.72 -11.39
C ALA A 143 -0.66 17.15 -10.44
N VAL A 144 -0.66 16.65 -9.22
CA VAL A 144 0.45 16.79 -8.28
C VAL A 144 1.74 16.31 -8.93
N GLY A 145 2.82 17.10 -8.80
CA GLY A 145 4.12 16.82 -9.43
C GLY A 145 4.27 17.35 -10.87
N SER A 146 3.22 17.91 -11.48
CA SER A 146 3.34 18.55 -12.80
C SER A 146 4.33 19.70 -12.76
N LEU A 147 5.30 19.70 -13.69
CA LEU A 147 6.28 20.77 -13.88
C LEU A 147 5.86 21.61 -15.08
N VAL A 148 5.71 22.91 -14.86
CA VAL A 148 5.40 23.86 -15.92
C VAL A 148 6.36 25.03 -15.90
N SER A 149 6.65 25.57 -17.09
CA SER A 149 7.30 26.88 -17.23
C SER A 149 6.25 27.98 -17.31
N HIS A 150 6.40 29.03 -16.52
CA HIS A 150 5.54 30.21 -16.54
C HIS A 150 6.27 31.40 -15.95
N ALA A 151 6.20 32.55 -16.63
CA ALA A 151 6.81 33.83 -16.21
C ALA A 151 8.30 33.71 -15.79
N LEU A 152 9.13 33.06 -16.64
CA LEU A 152 10.57 32.80 -16.42
C LEU A 152 10.88 31.92 -15.18
N CYS A 153 9.89 31.22 -14.63
CA CYS A 153 10.05 30.30 -13.53
C CYS A 153 9.66 28.90 -13.95
N CYS A 154 10.26 27.89 -13.29
CA CYS A 154 9.78 26.53 -13.30
C CYS A 154 8.96 26.30 -12.02
N TRP A 155 7.74 25.81 -12.18
CA TRP A 155 6.77 25.59 -11.11
C TRP A 155 6.41 24.14 -11.01
N GLN A 156 6.20 23.67 -9.78
CA GLN A 156 5.67 22.35 -9.49
C GLN A 156 4.28 22.48 -8.87
N ALA A 157 3.32 21.73 -9.39
CA ALA A 157 2.01 21.58 -8.76
C ALA A 157 2.13 20.72 -7.50
N VAL A 158 1.68 21.24 -6.36
CA VAL A 158 1.65 20.52 -5.07
C VAL A 158 0.28 19.96 -4.74
N GLU A 159 -0.74 20.36 -5.48
CA GLU A 159 -2.09 19.81 -5.48
C GLU A 159 -2.64 19.78 -6.92
N VAL A 160 -3.75 19.07 -7.13
CA VAL A 160 -4.44 19.11 -8.44
C VAL A 160 -5.02 20.49 -8.67
N THR A 161 -4.65 21.14 -9.76
CA THR A 161 -5.01 22.55 -9.98
C THR A 161 -5.18 22.90 -11.44
N THR A 162 -6.00 23.90 -11.70
CA THR A 162 -6.10 24.61 -12.99
C THR A 162 -5.63 26.07 -12.85
N SER A 163 -5.25 26.49 -11.63
CA SER A 163 -4.85 27.86 -11.34
C SER A 163 -3.56 28.25 -12.04
N GLU A 164 -3.38 29.55 -12.29
CA GLU A 164 -2.15 30.11 -12.82
C GLU A 164 -1.02 30.06 -11.77
N PRO A 165 0.21 29.60 -12.16
CA PRO A 165 1.36 29.63 -11.27
C PRO A 165 1.74 31.06 -10.89
N LYS A 166 1.77 31.37 -9.59
CA LYS A 166 2.19 32.66 -9.04
C LYS A 166 2.71 32.53 -7.62
N LYS A 167 3.57 33.44 -7.17
CA LYS A 167 4.20 33.39 -5.83
C LYS A 167 3.21 33.35 -4.66
N SER A 168 1.98 33.82 -4.85
CA SER A 168 0.92 33.80 -3.85
C SER A 168 0.02 32.55 -3.94
N SER A 169 0.27 31.63 -4.85
CA SER A 169 -0.51 30.41 -4.99
C SER A 169 -0.12 29.38 -3.94
N THR A 170 -1.08 28.71 -3.35
CA THR A 170 -0.87 27.53 -2.48
C THR A 170 -0.71 26.25 -3.29
N SER A 171 -1.20 26.24 -4.53
CA SER A 171 -1.20 25.08 -5.43
C SER A 171 0.12 24.89 -6.19
N TRP A 172 1.01 25.89 -6.17
CA TRP A 172 2.25 25.89 -6.92
C TRP A 172 3.45 26.27 -6.07
N VAL A 173 4.57 25.59 -6.27
CA VAL A 173 5.87 25.90 -5.68
C VAL A 173 6.88 26.21 -6.78
N VAL A 174 7.64 27.29 -6.62
CA VAL A 174 8.75 27.64 -7.51
C VAL A 174 9.92 26.70 -7.25
N LEU A 175 10.37 25.99 -8.28
CA LEU A 175 11.59 25.17 -8.23
C LEU A 175 12.82 25.93 -8.74
N LEU A 176 12.66 26.68 -9.83
CA LEU A 176 13.74 27.45 -10.44
C LEU A 176 13.19 28.84 -10.81
N ASN A 177 13.94 29.87 -10.47
CA ASN A 177 13.68 31.23 -10.89
C ASN A 177 14.82 31.68 -11.83
N ALA A 178 14.47 31.93 -13.06
CA ALA A 178 15.42 32.39 -14.06
C ALA A 178 15.58 33.96 -14.11
N GLU A 179 15.14 34.65 -13.04
CA GLU A 179 15.43 36.10 -12.96
C GLU A 179 16.96 36.30 -12.92
N PRO A 180 17.51 37.11 -13.80
CA PRO A 180 18.92 37.41 -13.77
C PRO A 180 19.29 38.06 -12.42
N LEU A 181 20.33 37.54 -11.78
CA LEU A 181 20.94 38.19 -10.62
C LEU A 181 21.31 39.62 -11.01
N LYS A 182 20.72 40.59 -10.34
CA LYS A 182 21.07 42.01 -10.48
C LYS A 182 22.37 42.29 -9.77
#